data_81c56e014c210cf7d498bda9dffa8fb2
#
_entry.id   81c56e014c210cf7d498bda9dffa8fb2
#
_cell.length_a   1.000
_cell.length_b   1.000
_cell.length_c   1.000
_cell.angle_alpha   90.00
_cell.angle_beta   90.00
_cell.angle_gamma   90.00
#
_symmetry.space_group_name_H-M   'P 1'
#
loop_
_entity.id
_entity.type
_entity.pdbx_description
1 polymer ?
#
loop_
_entity_poly.entity_id
_entity_poly.type
_entity_poly.pdbx_seq_one_letter_code
_entity_poly.pdbx_strand_id
1 'polypeptide(L)'
;VLVFTRTKAGADVLDARLQREDIRTDVLHSNRRMQHRTRALERFAQGKVRVLVATDVAQRGLDVDGISHVVNYDIPLDPEDYVHRIGRTGRAGATGTAITFVTGADLGALKSLEHRLGRELNRIHIPEYDYAGVPKAESSAAAKNRRKSRSPQGLGSRSADDLTAEELEALLDPES
;
A
#
# COMPACT_ATOMS: atom_id res chain seq x y z
N VAL A 1 7.45 -8.06 4.99
CA VAL A 1 6.55 -7.01 4.51
C VAL A 1 5.18 -7.58 4.21
N LEU A 2 4.11 -6.89 4.60
CA LEU A 2 2.73 -7.25 4.27
C LEU A 2 2.16 -6.19 3.32
N VAL A 3 1.73 -6.60 2.14
CA VAL A 3 1.20 -5.70 1.10
C VAL A 3 -0.29 -5.94 0.92
N PHE A 4 -1.08 -4.87 0.95
CA PHE A 4 -2.53 -4.93 0.76
C PHE A 4 -2.94 -4.41 -0.60
N THR A 5 -3.72 -5.21 -1.32
CA THR A 5 -4.36 -4.85 -2.58
C THR A 5 -5.88 -4.86 -2.43
N ARG A 6 -6.56 -4.05 -3.22
CA ARG A 6 -8.03 -3.94 -3.22
C ARG A 6 -8.70 -5.19 -3.78
N THR A 7 -8.09 -5.82 -4.79
CA THR A 7 -8.68 -6.94 -5.51
C THR A 7 -7.82 -8.19 -5.48
N LYS A 8 -8.47 -9.35 -5.59
CA LYS A 8 -7.78 -10.65 -5.70
C LYS A 8 -6.92 -10.73 -6.96
N ALA A 9 -7.45 -10.21 -8.08
CA ALA A 9 -6.71 -10.16 -9.34
C ALA A 9 -5.48 -9.24 -9.22
N GLY A 10 -5.60 -8.08 -8.57
CA GLY A 10 -4.47 -7.20 -8.26
C GLY A 10 -3.42 -7.90 -7.40
N ALA A 11 -3.85 -8.68 -6.39
CA ALA A 11 -2.93 -9.46 -5.58
C ALA A 11 -2.15 -10.50 -6.41
N ASP A 12 -2.83 -11.24 -7.29
CA ASP A 12 -2.18 -12.22 -8.15
C ASP A 12 -1.21 -11.57 -9.17
N VAL A 13 -1.58 -10.40 -9.72
CA VAL A 13 -0.73 -9.65 -10.65
C VAL A 13 0.51 -9.13 -9.94
N LEU A 14 0.35 -8.53 -8.77
CA LEU A 14 1.47 -7.99 -7.99
C LEU A 14 2.42 -9.11 -7.55
N ASP A 15 1.88 -10.22 -7.05
CA ASP A 15 2.66 -11.42 -6.69
C ASP A 15 3.51 -11.89 -7.88
N ALA A 16 2.90 -12.02 -9.06
CA ALA A 16 3.60 -12.45 -10.26
C ALA A 16 4.69 -11.46 -10.71
N ARG A 17 4.47 -10.15 -10.54
CA ARG A 17 5.48 -9.12 -10.84
C ARG A 17 6.67 -9.22 -9.90
N LEU A 18 6.43 -9.26 -8.60
CA LEU A 18 7.48 -9.35 -7.59
C LEU A 18 8.31 -10.62 -7.75
N GLN A 19 7.68 -11.76 -8.10
CA GLN A 19 8.41 -13.00 -8.38
C GLN A 19 9.30 -12.91 -9.62
N ARG A 20 8.94 -12.13 -10.65
CA ARG A 20 9.80 -11.89 -11.81
C ARG A 20 11.06 -11.09 -11.47
N GLU A 21 10.99 -10.29 -10.42
CA GLU A 21 12.11 -9.51 -9.89
C GLU A 21 12.85 -10.27 -8.75
N ASP A 22 12.71 -11.59 -8.71
CA ASP A 22 13.34 -12.49 -7.74
C ASP A 22 12.96 -12.21 -6.27
N ILE A 23 11.90 -11.42 -6.03
CA ILE A 23 11.37 -11.20 -4.69
C ILE A 23 10.51 -12.40 -4.29
N ARG A 24 10.88 -13.07 -3.21
CA ARG A 24 10.15 -14.23 -2.68
C ARG A 24 8.84 -13.79 -2.06
N THR A 25 7.73 -14.12 -2.71
CA THR A 25 6.38 -13.73 -2.31
C THR A 25 5.46 -14.93 -2.13
N ASP A 26 4.37 -14.71 -1.42
CA ASP A 26 3.17 -15.55 -1.41
C ASP A 26 1.93 -14.66 -1.43
N VAL A 27 0.79 -15.22 -1.88
CA VAL A 27 -0.47 -14.48 -1.99
C VAL A 27 -1.55 -15.06 -1.10
N LEU A 28 -2.35 -14.16 -0.49
CA LEU A 28 -3.40 -14.51 0.47
C LEU A 28 -4.71 -13.81 0.10
N HIS A 29 -5.66 -14.54 -0.50
CA HIS A 29 -7.02 -14.05 -0.75
C HIS A 29 -8.05 -15.18 -0.72
N SER A 30 -9.35 -14.83 -0.70
CA SER A 30 -10.44 -15.79 -0.47
C SER A 30 -10.60 -16.85 -1.57
N ASN A 31 -10.05 -16.64 -2.79
CA ASN A 31 -10.05 -17.64 -3.86
C ASN A 31 -8.98 -18.72 -3.67
N ARG A 32 -8.05 -18.54 -2.75
CA ARG A 32 -7.06 -19.58 -2.40
C ARG A 32 -7.66 -20.56 -1.41
N ARG A 33 -7.44 -21.86 -1.64
CA ARG A 33 -7.88 -22.94 -0.74
C ARG A 33 -7.24 -22.74 0.65
N MET A 34 -7.94 -23.17 1.71
CA MET A 34 -7.47 -22.99 3.10
C MET A 34 -6.04 -23.51 3.32
N GLN A 35 -5.72 -24.68 2.77
CA GLN A 35 -4.36 -25.24 2.85
C GLN A 35 -3.28 -24.31 2.27
N HIS A 36 -3.56 -23.65 1.13
CA HIS A 36 -2.62 -22.67 0.53
C HIS A 36 -2.47 -21.46 1.42
N ARG A 37 -3.56 -20.97 2.03
CA ARG A 37 -3.54 -19.82 2.94
C ARG A 37 -2.70 -20.12 4.18
N THR A 38 -2.92 -21.26 4.82
CA THR A 38 -2.13 -21.71 5.98
C THR A 38 -0.65 -21.80 5.62
N ARG A 39 -0.32 -22.44 4.48
CA ARG A 39 1.06 -22.58 4.03
C ARG A 39 1.73 -21.24 3.72
N ALA A 40 1.01 -20.30 3.10
CA ALA A 40 1.53 -18.95 2.83
C ALA A 40 1.88 -18.22 4.13
N LEU A 41 0.99 -18.29 5.13
CA LEU A 41 1.21 -17.71 6.45
C LEU A 41 2.40 -18.34 7.17
N GLU A 42 2.51 -19.65 7.16
CA GLU A 42 3.64 -20.38 7.76
C GLU A 42 4.97 -20.00 7.11
N ARG A 43 5.02 -19.91 5.77
CA ARG A 43 6.22 -19.52 5.04
C ARG A 43 6.61 -18.07 5.33
N PHE A 44 5.63 -17.18 5.44
CA PHE A 44 5.85 -15.79 5.80
C PHE A 44 6.35 -15.65 7.24
N ALA A 45 5.70 -16.30 8.20
CA ALA A 45 6.13 -16.29 9.60
C ALA A 45 7.54 -16.87 9.80
N GLN A 46 7.93 -17.86 8.97
CA GLN A 46 9.28 -18.48 8.99
C GLN A 46 10.32 -17.66 8.19
N GLY A 47 9.98 -16.52 7.61
CA GLY A 47 10.88 -15.72 6.78
C GLY A 47 11.27 -16.38 5.45
N LYS A 48 10.57 -17.46 5.04
CA LYS A 48 10.81 -18.14 3.75
C LYS A 48 10.35 -17.32 2.55
N VAL A 49 9.38 -16.43 2.76
CA VAL A 49 8.98 -15.39 1.82
C VAL A 49 9.18 -14.02 2.47
N ARG A 50 9.65 -13.08 1.69
CA ARG A 50 9.92 -11.71 2.14
C ARG A 50 8.66 -10.86 2.16
N VAL A 51 7.77 -11.09 1.20
CA VAL A 51 6.54 -10.32 1.01
C VAL A 51 5.33 -11.25 1.01
N LEU A 52 4.29 -10.87 1.76
CA LEU A 52 2.97 -11.49 1.68
C LEU A 52 1.99 -10.48 1.08
N VAL A 53 1.43 -10.80 -0.09
CA VAL A 53 0.41 -9.96 -0.75
C VAL A 53 -0.96 -10.44 -0.33
N ALA A 54 -1.82 -9.56 0.20
CA ALA A 54 -3.11 -9.93 0.75
C ALA A 54 -4.24 -8.98 0.36
N THR A 55 -5.48 -9.50 0.44
CA THR A 55 -6.68 -8.66 0.41
C THR A 55 -7.30 -8.56 1.80
N ASP A 56 -8.10 -7.50 2.07
CA ASP A 56 -8.71 -7.25 3.39
C ASP A 56 -9.51 -8.44 3.94
N VAL A 57 -10.28 -9.11 3.10
CA VAL A 57 -11.07 -10.28 3.51
C VAL A 57 -10.19 -11.41 4.04
N ALA A 58 -8.99 -11.53 3.50
CA ALA A 58 -8.07 -12.60 3.87
C ALA A 58 -7.23 -12.29 5.11
N GLN A 59 -7.09 -11.01 5.46
CA GLN A 59 -6.32 -10.60 6.65
C GLN A 59 -7.03 -10.92 7.99
N ARG A 60 -8.34 -11.16 7.97
CA ARG A 60 -9.08 -11.54 9.17
C ARG A 60 -8.55 -12.86 9.70
N GLY A 61 -8.04 -12.85 10.94
CA GLY A 61 -7.36 -14.01 11.56
C GLY A 61 -5.88 -14.13 11.17
N LEU A 62 -5.28 -13.11 10.56
CA LEU A 62 -3.84 -13.04 10.34
C LEU A 62 -3.17 -12.73 11.69
N ASP A 63 -2.62 -13.77 12.29
CA ASP A 63 -1.85 -13.68 13.53
C ASP A 63 -0.39 -13.99 13.19
N VAL A 64 0.30 -12.95 12.73
CA VAL A 64 1.74 -12.99 12.44
C VAL A 64 2.37 -11.79 13.13
N ASP A 65 3.26 -12.08 14.05
CA ASP A 65 4.06 -11.07 14.73
C ASP A 65 5.31 -10.67 13.93
N GLY A 66 5.92 -9.55 14.29
CA GLY A 66 7.19 -9.12 13.70
C GLY A 66 7.08 -8.58 12.28
N ILE A 67 5.88 -8.15 11.85
CA ILE A 67 5.73 -7.46 10.56
C ILE A 67 6.32 -6.06 10.71
N SER A 68 7.46 -5.83 10.06
CA SER A 68 8.17 -4.54 10.10
C SER A 68 7.46 -3.47 9.26
N HIS A 69 6.90 -3.86 8.10
CA HIS A 69 6.30 -2.94 7.15
C HIS A 69 4.94 -3.42 6.69
N VAL A 70 4.00 -2.48 6.59
CA VAL A 70 2.71 -2.64 5.93
C VAL A 70 2.65 -1.68 4.75
N VAL A 71 2.37 -2.19 3.57
CA VAL A 71 2.21 -1.39 2.35
C VAL A 71 0.76 -1.49 1.89
N ASN A 72 0.05 -0.38 1.83
CA ASN A 72 -1.22 -0.27 1.12
C ASN A 72 -0.91 0.03 -0.34
N TYR A 73 -0.83 -1.00 -1.18
CA TYR A 73 -0.66 -0.86 -2.63
C TYR A 73 -1.86 -0.12 -3.24
N ASP A 74 -3.05 -0.42 -2.74
CA ASP A 74 -4.26 0.36 -2.99
C ASP A 74 -4.74 1.02 -1.70
N ILE A 75 -5.03 2.33 -1.75
CA ILE A 75 -5.63 3.03 -0.62
C ILE A 75 -6.99 2.39 -0.27
N PRO A 76 -7.25 2.02 1.00
CA PRO A 76 -8.55 1.50 1.39
C PRO A 76 -9.62 2.58 1.30
N LEU A 77 -10.82 2.18 0.89
CA LEU A 77 -11.97 3.09 0.81
C LEU A 77 -12.55 3.38 2.19
N ASP A 78 -12.45 2.41 3.11
CA ASP A 78 -12.89 2.57 4.49
C ASP A 78 -11.70 2.91 5.40
N PRO A 79 -11.77 4.01 6.15
CA PRO A 79 -10.75 4.37 7.13
C PRO A 79 -10.54 3.33 8.24
N GLU A 80 -11.55 2.55 8.58
CA GLU A 80 -11.41 1.46 9.55
C GLU A 80 -10.50 0.35 9.01
N ASP A 81 -10.64 0.01 7.72
CA ASP A 81 -9.73 -0.93 7.06
C ASP A 81 -8.30 -0.41 7.08
N TYR A 82 -8.08 0.89 6.88
CA TYR A 82 -6.75 1.49 7.00
C TYR A 82 -6.14 1.23 8.38
N VAL A 83 -6.88 1.52 9.44
CA VAL A 83 -6.40 1.30 10.82
C VAL A 83 -6.13 -0.18 11.06
N HIS A 84 -6.99 -1.07 10.58
CA HIS A 84 -6.80 -2.51 10.68
C HIS A 84 -5.57 -3.01 9.93
N ARG A 85 -5.28 -2.45 8.75
CA ARG A 85 -4.09 -2.80 7.96
C ARG A 85 -2.82 -2.34 8.66
N ILE A 86 -2.71 -1.05 9.01
CA ILE A 86 -1.51 -0.53 9.66
C ILE A 86 -1.29 -1.13 11.05
N GLY A 87 -2.36 -1.53 11.75
CA GLY A 87 -2.28 -2.26 13.01
C GLY A 87 -1.72 -3.68 12.88
N ARG A 88 -1.25 -4.12 11.70
CA ARG A 88 -0.48 -5.36 11.52
C ARG A 88 1.00 -5.17 11.78
N THR A 89 1.49 -3.94 11.84
CA THR A 89 2.87 -3.61 12.23
C THR A 89 2.90 -2.81 13.54
N GLY A 90 4.06 -2.61 14.11
CA GLY A 90 4.24 -1.85 15.35
C GLY A 90 3.59 -2.48 16.58
N ARG A 91 3.54 -3.81 16.66
CA ARG A 91 2.96 -4.56 17.78
C ARG A 91 4.00 -4.88 18.85
N ALA A 92 3.51 -5.16 20.07
CA ALA A 92 4.32 -5.60 21.21
C ALA A 92 5.51 -4.67 21.53
N GLY A 93 5.36 -3.36 21.35
CA GLY A 93 6.42 -2.37 21.61
C GLY A 93 7.47 -2.23 20.51
N ALA A 94 7.34 -2.97 19.41
CA ALA A 94 8.22 -2.79 18.25
C ALA A 94 7.78 -1.57 17.42
N THR A 95 8.74 -0.91 16.78
CA THR A 95 8.46 0.11 15.77
C THR A 95 8.00 -0.55 14.48
N GLY A 96 7.08 0.10 13.75
CA GLY A 96 6.58 -0.39 12.48
C GLY A 96 6.39 0.75 11.49
N THR A 97 6.56 0.46 10.21
CA THR A 97 6.37 1.42 9.12
C THR A 97 5.11 1.07 8.33
N ALA A 98 4.27 2.07 8.04
CA ALA A 98 3.13 1.94 7.17
C ALA A 98 3.26 2.89 5.98
N ILE A 99 3.21 2.37 4.77
CA ILE A 99 3.33 3.11 3.51
C ILE A 99 2.01 2.96 2.75
N THR A 100 1.54 4.02 2.12
CA THR A 100 0.34 3.99 1.29
C THR A 100 0.63 4.65 -0.04
N PHE A 101 0.49 3.90 -1.13
CA PHE A 101 0.56 4.47 -2.47
C PHE A 101 -0.73 5.22 -2.78
N VAL A 102 -0.56 6.39 -3.37
CA VAL A 102 -1.66 7.28 -3.70
C VAL A 102 -1.46 7.80 -5.12
N THR A 103 -2.39 7.47 -5.99
CA THR A 103 -2.45 8.02 -7.35
C THR A 103 -3.30 9.30 -7.38
N GLY A 104 -3.28 10.01 -8.50
CA GLY A 104 -4.14 11.18 -8.69
C GLY A 104 -5.63 10.87 -8.52
N ALA A 105 -6.05 9.64 -8.89
CA ALA A 105 -7.43 9.18 -8.72
C ALA A 105 -7.82 8.95 -7.25
N ASP A 106 -6.86 8.68 -6.38
CA ASP A 106 -7.08 8.36 -4.97
C ASP A 106 -7.09 9.59 -4.05
N LEU A 107 -6.84 10.80 -4.56
CA LEU A 107 -6.75 12.02 -3.75
C LEU A 107 -8.03 12.30 -2.94
N GLY A 108 -9.19 11.94 -3.47
CA GLY A 108 -10.47 12.03 -2.75
C GLY A 108 -10.53 11.07 -1.56
N ALA A 109 -10.15 9.81 -1.77
CA ALA A 109 -10.09 8.79 -0.72
C ALA A 109 -9.07 9.18 0.36
N LEU A 110 -7.90 9.68 -0.05
CA LEU A 110 -6.88 10.16 0.87
C LEU A 110 -7.38 11.29 1.76
N LYS A 111 -8.05 12.30 1.20
CA LYS A 111 -8.63 13.40 1.99
C LYS A 111 -9.67 12.91 3.00
N SER A 112 -10.52 11.97 2.59
CA SER A 112 -11.51 11.36 3.47
C SER A 112 -10.85 10.58 4.61
N LEU A 113 -9.79 9.83 4.29
CA LEU A 113 -9.00 9.10 5.27
C LEU A 113 -8.36 10.04 6.29
N GLU A 114 -7.67 11.09 5.84
CA GLU A 114 -7.03 12.09 6.70
C GLU A 114 -8.02 12.83 7.59
N HIS A 115 -9.18 13.18 7.04
CA HIS A 115 -10.26 13.78 7.82
C HIS A 115 -10.73 12.86 8.97
N ARG A 116 -10.90 11.57 8.70
CA ARG A 116 -11.30 10.58 9.70
C ARG A 116 -10.20 10.29 10.73
N LEU A 117 -8.94 10.35 10.33
CA LEU A 117 -7.79 10.19 11.22
C LEU A 117 -7.52 11.45 12.06
N GLY A 118 -8.12 12.60 11.72
CA GLY A 118 -7.88 13.88 12.36
C GLY A 118 -6.47 14.43 12.13
N ARG A 119 -5.72 13.89 11.18
CA ARG A 119 -4.35 14.32 10.85
C ARG A 119 -4.03 14.07 9.38
N GLU A 120 -3.14 14.87 8.83
CA GLU A 120 -2.53 14.63 7.53
C GLU A 120 -1.47 13.52 7.63
N LEU A 121 -1.34 12.72 6.59
CA LEU A 121 -0.28 11.74 6.46
C LEU A 121 0.96 12.39 5.83
N ASN A 122 2.14 11.98 6.27
CA ASN A 122 3.38 12.45 5.66
C ASN A 122 3.44 12.05 4.18
N ARG A 123 3.87 12.99 3.34
CA ARG A 123 4.09 12.74 1.92
C ARG A 123 5.55 12.41 1.70
N ILE A 124 5.81 11.28 1.09
CA ILE A 124 7.13 10.85 0.67
C ILE A 124 7.14 10.86 -0.86
N HIS A 125 8.16 11.46 -1.44
CA HIS A 125 8.43 11.39 -2.86
C HIS A 125 9.63 10.47 -3.06
N ILE A 126 9.47 9.46 -3.93
CA ILE A 126 10.55 8.56 -4.28
C ILE A 126 11.53 9.35 -5.15
N PRO A 127 12.81 9.45 -4.77
CA PRO A 127 13.82 10.09 -5.62
C PRO A 127 13.85 9.42 -7.01
N GLU A 128 14.03 10.23 -8.05
CA GLU A 128 14.15 9.75 -9.44
C GLU A 128 12.88 9.16 -10.08
N TYR A 129 11.79 8.98 -9.34
CA TYR A 129 10.52 8.58 -9.94
C TYR A 129 9.91 9.71 -10.75
N ASP A 130 9.54 9.42 -12.01
CA ASP A 130 8.86 10.39 -12.87
C ASP A 130 7.39 10.57 -12.47
N TYR A 131 7.13 11.63 -11.72
CA TYR A 131 5.78 12.05 -11.35
C TYR A 131 5.07 12.87 -12.43
N ALA A 132 5.56 12.88 -13.68
CA ALA A 132 4.89 13.57 -14.79
C ALA A 132 3.48 13.00 -14.97
N GLY A 133 2.47 13.87 -14.82
CA GLY A 133 1.06 13.50 -14.86
C GLY A 133 0.41 13.19 -13.49
N VAL A 134 1.18 13.11 -12.42
CA VAL A 134 0.61 13.06 -11.06
C VAL A 134 0.35 14.50 -10.60
N PRO A 135 -0.88 14.89 -10.22
CA PRO A 135 -1.14 16.21 -9.66
C PRO A 135 -0.27 16.39 -8.41
N LYS A 136 0.56 17.43 -8.39
CA LYS A 136 1.29 17.78 -7.17
C LYS A 136 0.27 18.00 -6.06
N ALA A 137 0.37 17.23 -4.99
CA ALA A 137 -0.37 17.51 -3.77
C ALA A 137 0.07 18.89 -3.29
N GLU A 138 -0.80 19.88 -3.43
CA GLU A 138 -0.55 21.22 -2.89
C GLU A 138 -0.40 21.06 -1.38
N SER A 139 0.74 21.46 -0.84
CA SER A 139 0.94 21.57 0.60
C SER A 139 -0.19 22.44 1.15
N SER A 140 -0.77 22.06 2.27
CA SER A 140 -1.96 22.67 2.89
C SER A 140 -1.89 24.20 3.08
N ALA A 141 -0.70 24.78 2.99
CA ALA A 141 -0.49 26.24 3.03
C ALA A 141 -0.97 26.98 1.75
N ALA A 142 -1.04 26.31 0.60
CA ALA A 142 -1.45 26.94 -0.68
C ALA A 142 -2.96 26.79 -0.98
N ALA A 143 -3.64 25.84 -0.34
CA ALA A 143 -5.04 25.53 -0.63
C ALA A 143 -6.04 26.60 -0.14
N LYS A 144 -5.65 27.50 0.76
CA LYS A 144 -6.53 28.58 1.26
C LYS A 144 -6.80 29.70 0.25
N ASN A 145 -6.05 29.81 -0.83
CA ASN A 145 -6.12 30.98 -1.72
C ASN A 145 -6.70 30.72 -3.13
N ARG A 146 -7.15 29.49 -3.45
CA ARG A 146 -7.61 29.16 -4.83
C ARG A 146 -9.03 28.60 -4.93
N ARG A 147 -9.94 29.02 -4.05
CA ARG A 147 -11.38 28.79 -4.26
C ARG A 147 -12.01 29.85 -5.15
N LYS A 148 -11.49 30.09 -6.35
CA LYS A 148 -12.23 30.71 -7.47
C LYS A 148 -11.59 30.32 -8.79
N SER A 149 -12.39 29.68 -9.62
CA SER A 149 -12.19 29.36 -11.06
C SER A 149 -11.37 28.12 -11.41
N ARG A 150 -11.98 27.10 -11.90
CA ARG A 150 -11.89 26.42 -13.20
C ARG A 150 -12.28 24.94 -13.14
N SER A 151 -13.13 24.56 -14.09
CA SER A 151 -13.55 23.19 -14.40
C SER A 151 -12.38 22.34 -14.93
N PRO A 152 -12.36 21.01 -14.70
CA PRO A 152 -11.25 20.17 -15.11
C PRO A 152 -11.42 19.65 -16.53
N GLN A 153 -10.39 19.80 -17.35
CA GLN A 153 -10.17 18.94 -18.52
C GLN A 153 -9.09 17.92 -18.16
N GLY A 154 -9.31 16.66 -18.60
CA GLY A 154 -8.61 15.49 -18.15
C GLY A 154 -7.13 15.41 -18.44
N LEU A 155 -6.44 14.74 -17.54
CA LEU A 155 -5.08 14.21 -17.75
C LEU A 155 -5.01 12.78 -17.18
N GLY A 156 -4.44 11.89 -17.96
CA GLY A 156 -4.26 10.48 -17.60
C GLY A 156 -3.34 10.31 -16.39
N SER A 157 -3.79 9.53 -15.44
CA SER A 157 -3.04 9.16 -14.24
C SER A 157 -2.30 7.85 -14.48
N ARG A 158 -1.00 7.80 -14.18
CA ARG A 158 -0.30 6.53 -13.99
C ARG A 158 -0.83 5.85 -12.74
N SER A 159 -1.14 4.57 -12.88
CA SER A 159 -1.61 3.70 -11.79
C SER A 159 -0.40 3.19 -10.98
N ALA A 160 -0.65 2.76 -9.74
CA ALA A 160 0.34 2.00 -8.97
C ALA A 160 0.84 0.74 -9.71
N ASP A 161 0.11 0.29 -10.74
CA ASP A 161 0.52 -0.79 -11.63
C ASP A 161 1.72 -0.45 -12.53
N ASP A 162 2.08 0.83 -12.64
CA ASP A 162 3.20 1.31 -13.45
C ASP A 162 4.52 1.43 -12.68
N LEU A 163 4.54 1.11 -11.37
CA LEU A 163 5.74 1.08 -10.55
C LEU A 163 6.59 -0.15 -10.88
N THR A 164 7.90 0.05 -11.01
CA THR A 164 8.85 -1.06 -11.15
C THR A 164 9.12 -1.73 -9.81
N ALA A 165 9.59 -2.96 -9.84
CA ALA A 165 9.94 -3.68 -8.63
C ALA A 165 11.11 -3.02 -7.87
N GLU A 166 12.03 -2.38 -8.58
CA GLU A 166 13.15 -1.64 -8.00
C GLU A 166 12.65 -0.45 -7.15
N GLU A 167 11.63 0.28 -7.63
CA GLU A 167 10.98 1.35 -6.89
C GLU A 167 10.23 0.82 -5.66
N LEU A 168 9.64 -0.38 -5.76
CA LEU A 168 9.01 -1.06 -4.63
C LEU A 168 10.06 -1.57 -3.63
N GLU A 169 11.20 -2.06 -4.11
CA GLU A 169 12.28 -2.55 -3.25
C GLU A 169 12.96 -1.41 -2.49
N ALA A 170 13.17 -0.27 -3.13
CA ALA A 170 13.71 0.94 -2.48
C ALA A 170 12.80 1.48 -1.36
N LEU A 171 11.49 1.26 -1.46
CA LEU A 171 10.52 1.60 -0.40
C LEU A 171 10.53 0.61 0.77
N LEU A 172 11.04 -0.59 0.54
CA LEU A 172 11.04 -1.67 1.53
C LEU A 172 12.34 -1.73 2.35
N ASP A 173 13.38 -1.02 1.93
CA ASP A 173 14.70 -1.01 2.57
C ASP A 173 15.15 0.44 2.86
N PRO A 174 14.77 1.01 4.03
CA PRO A 174 15.02 2.41 4.38
C PRO A 174 16.48 2.73 4.76
N GLU A 175 17.39 1.75 4.71
CA GLU A 175 18.80 1.92 5.08
C GLU A 175 19.78 1.90 3.86
N SER A 176 19.27 2.14 2.64
CA SER A 176 20.11 2.26 1.44
C SER A 176 20.29 3.70 1.01
#